data_a99ad2034041db069df6b9c6868e1eff
#
_entry.id   a99ad2034041db069df6b9c6868e1eff
#
_cell.length_a   1.000
_cell.length_b   1.000
_cell.length_c   1.000
_cell.angle_alpha   90.00
_cell.angle_beta   90.00
_cell.angle_gamma   90.00
#
_symmetry.space_group_name_H-M   'P 1'
#
loop_
_entity.id
_entity.type
_entity.pdbx_description
1 polymer ?
#
loop_
_entity_poly.entity_id
_entity_poly.type
_entity_poly.pdbx_seq_one_letter_code
_entity_poly.pdbx_strand_id
1 'polypeptide(L)'
;MIGFMGCYAAINALKAARHIVRSEPDAQVLILSLELCTLHMQETQDLEQLLSFLLFADGCSACLVSARRVGLGLDSFLAVGIPDTNHLITWRIREGGFDMQLSGKVPGELCRALKDVGGAITRGKDPLSIDLWAVHPGGKTILDSVEKGLSLPAEALASSRDVLARFGNMSSATVMFVLQRIMQQARPGQRGCAMSFGPGLTAETMRFHVV
;
A
#
# COMPACT_ATOMS: atom_id res chain seq x y z
N MET A 1 -11.88 -14.40 -0.53
CA MET A 1 -11.79 -13.20 0.31
C MET A 1 -10.36 -13.09 0.85
N ILE A 2 -9.76 -11.90 0.78
CA ILE A 2 -8.47 -11.59 1.39
C ILE A 2 -8.77 -10.65 2.57
N GLY A 3 -8.49 -11.08 3.77
CA GLY A 3 -8.79 -10.35 5.01
C GLY A 3 -7.62 -10.38 5.97
N PHE A 4 -7.66 -9.54 7.01
CA PHE A 4 -6.63 -9.41 8.05
C PHE A 4 -5.23 -9.03 7.55
N MET A 5 -5.09 -8.61 6.29
CA MET A 5 -3.82 -8.15 5.71
C MET A 5 -3.61 -6.64 5.90
N GLY A 6 -4.64 -5.92 6.36
CA GLY A 6 -4.57 -4.47 6.51
C GLY A 6 -4.28 -3.75 5.19
N CYS A 7 -3.52 -2.66 5.27
CA CYS A 7 -3.31 -1.74 4.14
C CYS A 7 -2.60 -2.35 2.91
N TYR A 8 -1.97 -3.53 3.01
CA TYR A 8 -1.35 -4.18 1.85
C TYR A 8 -2.23 -5.24 1.17
N ALA A 9 -3.46 -5.47 1.64
CA ALA A 9 -4.36 -6.48 1.06
C ALA A 9 -4.62 -6.29 -0.43
N ALA A 10 -4.69 -5.04 -0.92
CA ALA A 10 -4.90 -4.78 -2.34
C ALA A 10 -3.72 -5.27 -3.21
N ILE A 11 -2.48 -5.14 -2.75
CA ILE A 11 -1.31 -5.68 -3.48
C ILE A 11 -1.38 -7.21 -3.52
N ASN A 12 -1.79 -7.86 -2.43
CA ASN A 12 -2.00 -9.30 -2.39
C ASN A 12 -3.14 -9.74 -3.32
N ALA A 13 -4.22 -8.96 -3.40
CA ALA A 13 -5.32 -9.21 -4.34
C ALA A 13 -4.86 -9.09 -5.80
N LEU A 14 -4.08 -8.07 -6.14
CA LEU A 14 -3.48 -7.91 -7.47
C LEU A 14 -2.55 -9.08 -7.82
N LYS A 15 -1.75 -9.54 -6.86
CA LYS A 15 -0.90 -10.73 -7.01
C LYS A 15 -1.71 -11.98 -7.31
N ALA A 16 -2.75 -12.23 -6.52
CA ALA A 16 -3.65 -13.38 -6.71
C ALA A 16 -4.36 -13.31 -8.08
N ALA A 17 -4.93 -12.16 -8.44
CA ALA A 17 -5.60 -11.94 -9.72
C ALA A 17 -4.66 -12.17 -10.90
N ARG A 18 -3.41 -11.67 -10.83
CA ARG A 18 -2.39 -11.93 -11.85
C ARG A 18 -2.11 -13.43 -12.01
N HIS A 19 -2.04 -14.17 -10.91
CA HIS A 19 -1.81 -15.62 -11.00
C HIS A 19 -2.99 -16.35 -11.64
N ILE A 20 -4.23 -15.96 -11.33
CA ILE A 20 -5.44 -16.51 -11.96
C ILE A 20 -5.40 -16.26 -13.48
N VAL A 21 -5.23 -15.00 -13.90
CA VAL A 21 -5.18 -14.63 -15.33
C VAL A 21 -4.03 -15.30 -16.08
N ARG A 22 -2.91 -15.55 -15.41
CA ARG A 22 -1.79 -16.30 -16.04
C ARG A 22 -2.08 -17.79 -16.21
N SER A 23 -2.87 -18.37 -15.32
CA SER A 23 -3.32 -19.75 -15.41
C SER A 23 -4.49 -19.91 -16.38
N GLU A 24 -5.35 -18.91 -16.41
CA GLU A 24 -6.56 -18.87 -17.23
C GLU A 24 -6.59 -17.54 -18.02
N PRO A 25 -5.99 -17.49 -19.24
CA PRO A 25 -5.82 -16.23 -19.99
C PRO A 25 -7.12 -15.52 -20.35
N ASP A 26 -8.23 -16.23 -20.45
CA ASP A 26 -9.56 -15.66 -20.74
C ASP A 26 -10.26 -15.13 -19.49
N ALA A 27 -9.71 -15.39 -18.29
CA ALA A 27 -10.29 -14.91 -17.05
C ALA A 27 -10.25 -13.38 -16.95
N GLN A 28 -11.33 -12.83 -16.43
CA GLN A 28 -11.44 -11.44 -16.03
C GLN A 28 -11.69 -11.40 -14.53
N VAL A 29 -10.73 -10.89 -13.77
CA VAL A 29 -10.78 -10.88 -12.31
C VAL A 29 -11.12 -9.48 -11.82
N LEU A 30 -12.31 -9.31 -11.24
CA LEU A 30 -12.69 -8.07 -10.57
C LEU A 30 -12.22 -8.11 -9.11
N ILE A 31 -11.39 -7.15 -8.74
CA ILE A 31 -10.96 -6.92 -7.37
C ILE A 31 -11.80 -5.78 -6.80
N LEU A 32 -12.44 -6.05 -5.66
CA LEU A 32 -13.14 -5.04 -4.86
C LEU A 32 -12.40 -4.91 -3.54
N SER A 33 -11.93 -3.70 -3.22
CA SER A 33 -11.39 -3.36 -1.89
C SER A 33 -12.38 -2.42 -1.22
N LEU A 34 -13.09 -2.94 -0.22
CA LEU A 34 -14.05 -2.19 0.58
C LEU A 34 -13.53 -2.11 2.02
N GLU A 35 -13.33 -0.90 2.50
CA GLU A 35 -12.85 -0.61 3.84
C GLU A 35 -13.81 0.36 4.51
N LEU A 36 -14.40 -0.06 5.61
CA LEU A 36 -15.31 0.73 6.43
C LEU A 36 -14.65 1.00 7.79
N CYS A 37 -13.58 1.80 7.75
CA CYS A 37 -12.74 2.08 8.91
C CYS A 37 -13.50 2.78 10.03
N THR A 38 -14.52 3.57 9.70
CA THR A 38 -15.36 4.26 10.69
C THR A 38 -16.16 3.32 11.58
N LEU A 39 -16.41 2.07 11.15
CA LEU A 39 -17.06 1.04 11.97
C LEU A 39 -16.19 0.57 13.15
N HIS A 40 -14.90 0.86 13.11
CA HIS A 40 -13.96 0.51 14.19
C HIS A 40 -13.78 1.63 15.22
N MET A 41 -14.44 2.78 15.01
CA MET A 41 -14.38 3.89 15.96
C MET A 41 -15.05 3.50 17.26
N GLN A 42 -14.36 3.73 18.37
CA GLN A 42 -14.80 3.45 19.72
C GLN A 42 -14.54 4.68 20.59
N GLU A 43 -15.34 4.85 21.64
CA GLU A 43 -15.06 5.84 22.65
C GLU A 43 -13.78 5.49 23.39
N THR A 44 -12.82 6.41 23.41
CA THR A 44 -11.51 6.20 24.02
C THR A 44 -10.93 7.52 24.53
N GLN A 45 -10.10 7.43 25.57
CA GLN A 45 -9.26 8.53 26.07
C GLN A 45 -7.78 8.32 25.69
N ASP A 46 -7.46 7.23 25.00
CA ASP A 46 -6.11 6.95 24.52
C ASP A 46 -5.79 7.85 23.30
N LEU A 47 -4.80 8.71 23.46
CA LEU A 47 -4.41 9.67 22.44
C LEU A 47 -3.90 8.99 21.14
N GLU A 48 -3.16 7.87 21.25
CA GLU A 48 -2.67 7.15 20.07
C GLU A 48 -3.85 6.56 19.27
N GLN A 49 -4.85 6.04 19.97
CA GLN A 49 -6.04 5.50 19.35
C GLN A 49 -6.90 6.62 18.71
N LEU A 50 -7.06 7.76 19.38
CA LEU A 50 -7.75 8.92 18.82
C LEU A 50 -7.07 9.44 17.55
N LEU A 51 -5.74 9.55 17.55
CA LEU A 51 -4.96 9.97 16.38
C LEU A 51 -5.10 8.96 15.23
N SER A 52 -5.17 7.67 15.54
CA SER A 52 -5.43 6.63 14.54
C SER A 52 -6.81 6.79 13.91
N PHE A 53 -7.85 7.03 14.70
CA PHE A 53 -9.21 7.27 14.18
C PHE A 53 -9.29 8.49 13.27
N LEU A 54 -8.55 9.55 13.56
CA LEU A 54 -8.51 10.77 12.74
C LEU A 54 -7.77 10.54 11.39
N LEU A 55 -6.94 9.53 11.28
CA LEU A 55 -6.19 9.22 10.08
C LEU A 55 -6.97 8.36 9.10
N PHE A 56 -7.78 7.42 9.61
CA PHE A 56 -8.48 6.45 8.78
C PHE A 56 -9.79 7.01 8.22
N ALA A 57 -10.14 6.55 7.02
CA ALA A 57 -11.34 6.92 6.30
C ALA A 57 -11.99 5.67 5.67
N ASP A 58 -13.25 5.76 5.31
CA ASP A 58 -13.95 4.75 4.53
C ASP A 58 -13.61 4.91 3.04
N GLY A 59 -13.54 3.79 2.33
CA GLY A 59 -13.27 3.81 0.90
C GLY A 59 -13.55 2.49 0.21
N CYS A 60 -13.87 2.60 -1.08
CA CYS A 60 -14.06 1.45 -1.95
C CYS A 60 -13.34 1.68 -3.26
N SER A 61 -12.64 0.67 -3.74
CA SER A 61 -12.05 0.64 -5.08
C SER A 61 -12.45 -0.63 -5.83
N ALA A 62 -12.58 -0.51 -7.16
CA ALA A 62 -12.81 -1.62 -8.08
C ALA A 62 -11.73 -1.62 -9.16
N CYS A 63 -11.13 -2.78 -9.40
CA CYS A 63 -10.09 -2.95 -10.42
C CYS A 63 -10.31 -4.23 -11.19
N LEU A 64 -10.26 -4.14 -12.52
CA LEU A 64 -10.33 -5.30 -13.40
C LEU A 64 -8.91 -5.72 -13.82
N VAL A 65 -8.57 -6.98 -13.60
CA VAL A 65 -7.32 -7.60 -14.06
C VAL A 65 -7.63 -8.64 -15.13
N SER A 66 -6.97 -8.54 -16.27
CA SER A 66 -7.14 -9.43 -17.42
C SER A 66 -5.85 -9.55 -18.23
N ALA A 67 -5.82 -10.45 -19.23
CA ALA A 67 -4.70 -10.56 -20.16
C ALA A 67 -4.64 -9.44 -21.21
N ARG A 68 -5.63 -8.52 -21.25
CA ARG A 68 -5.65 -7.41 -22.20
C ARG A 68 -4.50 -6.44 -21.91
N ARG A 69 -3.82 -6.01 -22.98
CA ARG A 69 -2.69 -5.07 -22.87
C ARG A 69 -3.20 -3.63 -22.79
N VAL A 70 -3.73 -3.24 -21.63
CA VAL A 70 -4.22 -1.90 -21.32
C VAL A 70 -3.93 -1.54 -19.87
N GLY A 71 -3.68 -0.27 -19.59
CA GLY A 71 -3.46 0.25 -18.25
C GLY A 71 -2.09 -0.11 -17.67
N LEU A 72 -2.02 -0.87 -16.59
CA LEU A 72 -0.77 -1.25 -15.93
C LEU A 72 -0.49 -2.74 -16.10
N GLY A 73 0.65 -3.06 -16.70
CA GLY A 73 1.16 -4.43 -16.73
C GLY A 73 1.78 -4.78 -15.37
N LEU A 74 1.30 -5.86 -14.73
CA LEU A 74 1.76 -6.31 -13.41
C LEU A 74 2.98 -7.24 -13.58
N ASP A 75 4.19 -6.72 -13.35
CA ASP A 75 5.44 -7.44 -13.67
C ASP A 75 5.82 -8.45 -12.60
N SER A 76 5.93 -8.00 -11.35
CA SER A 76 6.40 -8.87 -10.26
C SER A 76 5.98 -8.34 -8.90
N PHE A 77 5.98 -9.24 -7.92
CA PHE A 77 5.64 -8.96 -6.54
C PHE A 77 6.77 -9.41 -5.62
N LEU A 78 6.94 -8.70 -4.51
CA LEU A 78 7.88 -9.05 -3.45
C LEU A 78 7.27 -8.67 -2.11
N ALA A 79 7.27 -9.61 -1.17
CA ALA A 79 6.94 -9.39 0.22
C ALA A 79 8.23 -9.40 1.06
N VAL A 80 8.37 -8.42 1.93
CA VAL A 80 9.51 -8.32 2.86
C VAL A 80 8.99 -8.13 4.28
N GLY A 81 9.23 -9.11 5.15
CA GLY A 81 8.99 -8.95 6.58
C GLY A 81 10.13 -8.17 7.23
N ILE A 82 9.80 -7.23 8.10
CA ILE A 82 10.77 -6.45 8.87
C ILE A 82 10.93 -7.12 10.23
N PRO A 83 12.10 -7.65 10.58
CA PRO A 83 12.32 -8.35 11.83
C PRO A 83 11.99 -7.49 13.06
N ASP A 84 11.55 -8.15 14.13
CA ASP A 84 11.31 -7.57 15.46
C ASP A 84 10.27 -6.43 15.50
N THR A 85 9.34 -6.37 14.53
CA THR A 85 8.33 -5.29 14.40
C THR A 85 6.89 -5.74 14.53
N ASN A 86 6.63 -7.02 14.83
CA ASN A 86 5.31 -7.62 14.90
C ASN A 86 4.35 -6.97 15.92
N HIS A 87 4.90 -6.25 16.89
CA HIS A 87 4.16 -5.53 17.92
C HIS A 87 3.76 -4.10 17.53
N LEU A 88 4.24 -3.57 16.40
CA LEU A 88 4.08 -2.17 16.02
C LEU A 88 2.73 -1.86 15.36
N ILE A 89 2.18 -2.83 14.63
CA ILE A 89 0.82 -2.77 14.08
C ILE A 89 0.13 -4.07 14.47
N THR A 90 -0.87 -3.98 15.32
CA THR A 90 -1.60 -5.16 15.79
C THR A 90 -3.11 -4.97 15.68
N TRP A 91 -3.80 -6.08 15.40
CA TRP A 91 -5.24 -6.17 15.44
C TRP A 91 -5.63 -7.21 16.47
N ARG A 92 -6.44 -6.81 17.45
CA ARG A 92 -6.96 -7.71 18.47
C ARG A 92 -8.46 -7.79 18.33
N ILE A 93 -8.99 -9.02 18.27
CA ILE A 93 -10.42 -9.27 18.28
C ILE A 93 -10.90 -9.14 19.72
N ARG A 94 -11.90 -8.30 19.97
CA ARG A 94 -12.57 -8.08 21.26
C ARG A 94 -14.06 -8.36 21.13
N GLU A 95 -14.76 -8.42 22.23
CA GLU A 95 -16.22 -8.61 22.24
C GLU A 95 -16.96 -7.46 21.55
N GLY A 96 -16.47 -6.22 21.67
CA GLY A 96 -17.06 -5.02 21.06
C GLY A 96 -16.53 -4.66 19.67
N GLY A 97 -15.66 -5.49 19.06
CA GLY A 97 -15.08 -5.21 17.75
C GLY A 97 -13.57 -5.46 17.67
N PHE A 98 -12.91 -4.69 16.81
CA PHE A 98 -11.46 -4.79 16.63
C PHE A 98 -10.76 -3.65 17.37
N ASP A 99 -9.73 -4.02 18.13
CA ASP A 99 -8.82 -3.09 18.80
C ASP A 99 -7.54 -3.03 17.95
N MET A 100 -7.33 -1.92 17.26
CA MET A 100 -6.17 -1.68 16.43
C MET A 100 -5.16 -0.81 17.18
N GLN A 101 -3.92 -1.27 17.25
CA GLN A 101 -2.81 -0.50 17.76
C GLN A 101 -1.86 -0.14 16.60
N LEU A 102 -1.59 1.14 16.43
CA LEU A 102 -0.64 1.67 15.46
C LEU A 102 0.42 2.49 16.22
N SER A 103 1.59 1.92 16.39
CA SER A 103 2.67 2.56 17.15
C SER A 103 3.27 3.75 16.39
N GLY A 104 3.49 4.86 17.10
CA GLY A 104 4.24 6.02 16.59
C GLY A 104 5.69 5.70 16.16
N LYS A 105 6.22 4.50 16.47
CA LYS A 105 7.56 4.05 16.05
C LYS A 105 7.62 3.52 14.61
N VAL A 106 6.46 3.18 14.02
CA VAL A 106 6.38 2.60 12.67
C VAL A 106 7.16 3.40 11.62
N PRO A 107 7.05 4.75 11.53
CA PRO A 107 7.80 5.52 10.53
C PRO A 107 9.31 5.37 10.64
N GLY A 108 9.84 5.41 11.86
CA GLY A 108 11.29 5.27 12.12
C GLY A 108 11.83 3.89 11.73
N GLU A 109 11.12 2.83 12.15
CA GLU A 109 11.48 1.45 11.80
C GLU A 109 11.40 1.21 10.30
N LEU A 110 10.37 1.74 9.65
CA LEU A 110 10.23 1.66 8.20
C LEU A 110 11.38 2.35 7.47
N CYS A 111 11.74 3.59 7.87
CA CYS A 111 12.86 4.31 7.27
C CYS A 111 14.17 3.53 7.39
N ARG A 112 14.41 2.90 8.55
CA ARG A 112 15.61 2.06 8.78
C ARG A 112 15.59 0.83 7.88
N ALA A 113 14.49 0.08 7.91
CA ALA A 113 14.36 -1.14 7.13
C ALA A 113 14.49 -0.91 5.62
N LEU A 114 13.92 0.18 5.09
CA LEU A 114 14.00 0.50 3.67
C LEU A 114 15.42 0.78 3.19
N LYS A 115 16.33 1.23 4.05
CA LYS A 115 17.75 1.36 3.70
C LYS A 115 18.40 0.01 3.47
N ASP A 116 17.99 -1.01 4.24
CA ASP A 116 18.55 -2.36 4.16
C ASP A 116 17.91 -3.18 3.03
N VAL A 117 16.57 -3.08 2.89
CA VAL A 117 15.83 -3.90 1.92
C VAL A 117 15.54 -3.18 0.59
N GLY A 118 15.84 -1.89 0.49
CA GLY A 118 15.58 -1.08 -0.71
C GLY A 118 16.17 -1.69 -1.98
N GLY A 119 17.38 -2.26 -1.88
CA GLY A 119 18.01 -2.97 -2.98
C GLY A 119 17.20 -4.18 -3.47
N ALA A 120 16.58 -4.95 -2.58
CA ALA A 120 15.69 -6.05 -2.97
C ALA A 120 14.42 -5.53 -3.64
N ILE A 121 13.81 -4.47 -3.12
CA ILE A 121 12.61 -3.83 -3.68
C ILE A 121 12.88 -3.30 -5.08
N THR A 122 14.00 -2.62 -5.27
CA THR A 122 14.40 -2.05 -6.57
C THR A 122 15.09 -3.07 -7.49
N ARG A 123 15.33 -4.31 -7.02
CA ARG A 123 16.10 -5.35 -7.70
C ARG A 123 17.51 -4.88 -8.08
N GLY A 124 18.18 -4.24 -7.15
CA GLY A 124 19.54 -3.71 -7.34
C GLY A 124 19.62 -2.49 -8.27
N LYS A 125 18.48 -1.95 -8.72
CA LYS A 125 18.45 -0.73 -9.50
C LYS A 125 18.46 0.49 -8.60
N ASP A 126 18.99 1.60 -9.12
CA ASP A 126 18.85 2.89 -8.49
C ASP A 126 17.36 3.24 -8.34
N PRO A 127 16.87 3.60 -7.15
CA PRO A 127 15.49 4.06 -6.97
C PRO A 127 15.11 5.22 -7.92
N LEU A 128 16.04 6.07 -8.29
CA LEU A 128 15.85 7.17 -9.23
C LEU A 128 15.60 6.70 -10.67
N SER A 129 15.92 5.45 -10.99
CA SER A 129 15.61 4.83 -12.29
C SER A 129 14.17 4.31 -12.40
N ILE A 130 13.36 4.47 -11.35
CA ILE A 130 11.96 4.10 -11.31
C ILE A 130 11.13 5.36 -11.53
N ASP A 131 10.41 5.41 -12.65
CA ASP A 131 9.67 6.60 -13.07
C ASP A 131 8.48 6.94 -12.16
N LEU A 132 7.82 5.93 -11.59
CA LEU A 132 6.54 6.06 -10.91
C LEU A 132 6.54 5.32 -9.57
N TRP A 133 6.13 6.01 -8.51
CA TRP A 133 6.01 5.44 -7.18
C TRP A 133 4.56 5.51 -6.67
N ALA A 134 3.92 4.36 -6.52
CA ALA A 134 2.59 4.24 -5.94
C ALA A 134 2.69 3.73 -4.50
N VAL A 135 3.06 4.60 -3.58
CA VAL A 135 3.19 4.25 -2.17
C VAL A 135 1.87 4.46 -1.43
N HIS A 136 1.40 3.43 -0.74
CA HIS A 136 0.25 3.54 0.15
C HIS A 136 0.51 4.62 1.20
N PRO A 137 -0.30 5.68 1.26
CA PRO A 137 -0.10 6.77 2.21
C PRO A 137 -0.73 6.43 3.56
N GLY A 138 -0.07 5.56 4.33
CA GLY A 138 -0.49 5.19 5.68
C GLY A 138 -0.57 6.36 6.65
N GLY A 139 0.07 7.49 6.29
CA GLY A 139 0.13 8.78 6.98
C GLY A 139 1.25 9.60 6.38
N LYS A 140 1.28 10.92 6.68
CA LYS A 140 2.33 11.81 6.17
C LYS A 140 3.73 11.30 6.53
N THR A 141 3.95 10.93 7.78
CA THR A 141 5.24 10.44 8.28
C THR A 141 5.68 9.12 7.65
N ILE A 142 4.74 8.29 7.18
CA ILE A 142 5.06 7.07 6.41
C ILE A 142 5.65 7.44 5.05
N LEU A 143 5.04 8.38 4.34
CA LEU A 143 5.56 8.86 3.06
C LEU A 143 6.94 9.51 3.22
N ASP A 144 7.12 10.36 4.24
CA ASP A 144 8.41 10.97 4.57
C ASP A 144 9.49 9.91 4.86
N SER A 145 9.10 8.83 5.53
CA SER A 145 10.00 7.70 5.82
C SER A 145 10.42 6.92 4.57
N VAL A 146 9.50 6.74 3.62
CA VAL A 146 9.80 6.09 2.34
C VAL A 146 10.73 6.97 1.50
N GLU A 147 10.45 8.27 1.40
CA GLU A 147 11.34 9.22 0.69
C GLU A 147 12.75 9.16 1.27
N LYS A 148 12.88 9.27 2.60
CA LYS A 148 14.17 9.24 3.28
C LYS A 148 14.87 7.87 3.17
N GLY A 149 14.11 6.79 3.34
CA GLY A 149 14.63 5.41 3.34
C GLY A 149 15.17 4.97 1.98
N LEU A 150 14.52 5.40 0.90
CA LEU A 150 14.88 5.09 -0.48
C LEU A 150 15.60 6.26 -1.19
N SER A 151 15.87 7.37 -0.50
CA SER A 151 16.48 8.58 -1.06
C SER A 151 15.72 9.10 -2.29
N LEU A 152 14.38 9.11 -2.23
CA LEU A 152 13.55 9.59 -3.32
C LEU A 152 13.43 11.11 -3.28
N PRO A 153 13.28 11.78 -4.44
CA PRO A 153 12.94 13.19 -4.49
C PRO A 153 11.50 13.42 -3.99
N ALA A 154 11.22 14.59 -3.44
CA ALA A 154 9.93 14.91 -2.81
C ALA A 154 8.72 14.74 -3.75
N GLU A 155 8.92 15.02 -5.04
CA GLU A 155 7.89 14.88 -6.09
C GLU A 155 7.57 13.44 -6.44
N ALA A 156 8.43 12.46 -6.13
CA ALA A 156 8.20 11.05 -6.45
C ALA A 156 6.92 10.50 -5.81
N LEU A 157 6.54 11.01 -4.64
CA LEU A 157 5.34 10.59 -3.92
C LEU A 157 4.17 11.58 -4.02
N ALA A 158 4.18 12.50 -4.98
CA ALA A 158 3.14 13.52 -5.13
C ALA A 158 1.74 12.92 -5.27
N SER A 159 1.56 11.84 -6.07
CA SER A 159 0.28 11.16 -6.22
C SER A 159 -0.21 10.54 -4.90
N SER A 160 0.69 9.95 -4.10
CA SER A 160 0.36 9.39 -2.80
C SER A 160 -0.04 10.48 -1.80
N ARG A 161 0.67 11.61 -1.79
CA ARG A 161 0.36 12.75 -0.93
C ARG A 161 -0.97 13.41 -1.30
N ASP A 162 -1.27 13.55 -2.60
CA ASP A 162 -2.55 14.08 -3.07
C ASP A 162 -3.73 13.18 -2.64
N VAL A 163 -3.60 11.86 -2.77
CA VAL A 163 -4.63 10.92 -2.33
C VAL A 163 -4.84 11.02 -0.81
N LEU A 164 -3.77 11.06 -0.02
CA LEU A 164 -3.87 11.23 1.43
C LEU A 164 -4.60 12.53 1.81
N ALA A 165 -4.24 13.63 1.16
CA ALA A 165 -4.83 14.94 1.46
C ALA A 165 -6.32 15.01 1.11
N ARG A 166 -6.77 14.28 0.09
CA ARG A 166 -8.15 14.32 -0.40
C ARG A 166 -9.07 13.30 0.22
N PHE A 167 -8.56 12.13 0.57
CA PHE A 167 -9.37 10.97 0.95
C PHE A 167 -8.98 10.36 2.29
N GLY A 168 -7.86 10.75 2.89
CA GLY A 168 -7.33 10.10 4.10
C GLY A 168 -6.75 8.71 3.81
N ASN A 169 -6.56 7.93 4.85
CA ASN A 169 -6.12 6.54 4.77
C ASN A 169 -7.34 5.59 4.75
N MET A 170 -7.74 5.14 3.57
CA MET A 170 -8.82 4.18 3.35
C MET A 170 -8.31 2.72 3.39
N SER A 171 -7.32 2.44 4.22
CA SER A 171 -6.70 1.11 4.34
C SER A 171 -6.31 0.52 2.96
N SER A 172 -6.70 -0.71 2.65
CA SER A 172 -6.29 -1.38 1.40
C SER A 172 -6.75 -0.66 0.13
N ALA A 173 -7.86 0.06 0.17
CA ALA A 173 -8.36 0.80 -1.00
C ALA A 173 -7.43 1.95 -1.42
N THR A 174 -6.69 2.55 -0.49
CA THR A 174 -5.93 3.78 -0.74
C THR A 174 -4.89 3.65 -1.85
N VAL A 175 -4.11 2.57 -1.86
CA VAL A 175 -3.08 2.37 -2.90
C VAL A 175 -3.70 2.22 -4.29
N MET A 176 -4.94 1.75 -4.40
CA MET A 176 -5.66 1.65 -5.66
C MET A 176 -6.03 3.03 -6.21
N PHE A 177 -6.38 3.99 -5.34
CA PHE A 177 -6.58 5.39 -5.72
C PHE A 177 -5.27 6.03 -6.19
N VAL A 178 -4.15 5.70 -5.55
CA VAL A 178 -2.83 6.17 -6.00
C VAL A 178 -2.50 5.62 -7.39
N LEU A 179 -2.71 4.33 -7.62
CA LEU A 179 -2.50 3.69 -8.93
C LEU A 179 -3.41 4.30 -10.00
N GLN A 180 -4.69 4.55 -9.67
CA GLN A 180 -5.61 5.23 -10.60
C GLN A 180 -5.11 6.63 -10.98
N ARG A 181 -4.64 7.42 -10.00
CA ARG A 181 -4.09 8.74 -10.25
C ARG A 181 -2.86 8.69 -11.14
N ILE A 182 -1.98 7.74 -10.90
CA ILE A 182 -0.80 7.50 -11.74
C ILE A 182 -1.23 7.14 -13.16
N MET A 183 -2.18 6.22 -13.34
CA MET A 183 -2.68 5.84 -14.67
C MET A 183 -3.22 7.00 -15.49
N GLN A 184 -3.80 8.02 -14.83
CA GLN A 184 -4.34 9.21 -15.51
C GLN A 184 -3.24 10.16 -16.03
N GLN A 185 -2.03 10.08 -15.50
CA GLN A 185 -0.93 11.01 -15.77
C GLN A 185 0.27 10.37 -16.46
N ALA A 186 0.39 9.06 -16.34
CA ALA A 186 1.56 8.32 -16.81
C ALA A 186 1.54 8.14 -18.34
N ARG A 187 2.72 7.90 -18.88
CA ARG A 187 2.95 7.68 -20.32
C ARG A 187 3.30 6.21 -20.58
N PRO A 188 2.89 5.64 -21.72
CA PRO A 188 3.29 4.30 -22.10
C PRO A 188 4.80 4.08 -21.99
N GLY A 189 5.20 2.90 -21.52
CA GLY A 189 6.60 2.52 -21.31
C GLY A 189 7.21 2.92 -19.97
N GLN A 190 6.62 3.83 -19.20
CA GLN A 190 7.10 4.15 -17.86
C GLN A 190 7.00 2.95 -16.93
N ARG A 191 7.97 2.82 -16.03
CA ARG A 191 8.05 1.73 -15.05
C ARG A 191 7.83 2.25 -13.64
N GLY A 192 7.07 1.48 -12.86
CA GLY A 192 6.74 1.88 -11.51
C GLY A 192 6.93 0.81 -10.46
N CYS A 193 6.85 1.25 -9.21
CA CYS A 193 6.80 0.41 -8.03
C CYS A 193 5.63 0.85 -7.15
N ALA A 194 4.69 -0.06 -6.89
CA ALA A 194 3.69 0.11 -5.85
C ALA A 194 4.19 -0.53 -4.57
N MET A 195 3.86 0.09 -3.41
CA MET A 195 4.30 -0.36 -2.10
C MET A 195 3.22 -0.07 -1.06
N SER A 196 2.94 -1.05 -0.22
CA SER A 196 2.04 -0.91 0.94
C SER A 196 2.66 -1.59 2.15
N PHE A 197 2.27 -1.12 3.33
CA PHE A 197 2.75 -1.62 4.60
C PHE A 197 1.58 -2.03 5.49
N GLY A 198 1.82 -2.97 6.39
CA GLY A 198 0.79 -3.41 7.31
C GLY A 198 1.35 -4.33 8.41
N PRO A 199 0.47 -5.07 9.09
CA PRO A 199 0.88 -5.93 10.21
C PRO A 199 2.07 -6.82 9.88
N GLY A 200 2.96 -6.98 10.85
CA GLY A 200 4.13 -7.82 10.70
C GLY A 200 5.45 -7.21 11.16
N LEU A 201 5.80 -5.99 10.91
CA LEU A 201 5.64 -5.10 9.78
C LEU A 201 6.01 -5.81 8.47
N THR A 202 5.13 -5.79 7.53
CA THR A 202 5.40 -6.33 6.19
C THR A 202 5.32 -5.21 5.16
N ALA A 203 6.29 -5.17 4.25
CA ALA A 203 6.24 -4.37 3.03
C ALA A 203 5.85 -5.29 1.87
N GLU A 204 4.68 -5.07 1.30
CA GLU A 204 4.26 -5.71 0.04
C GLU A 204 4.49 -4.77 -1.11
N THR A 205 5.17 -5.26 -2.15
CA THR A 205 5.53 -4.44 -3.30
C THR A 205 5.13 -5.09 -4.61
N MET A 206 4.86 -4.27 -5.60
CA MET A 206 4.51 -4.67 -6.96
C MET A 206 5.26 -3.79 -7.95
N ARG A 207 6.01 -4.41 -8.86
CA ARG A 207 6.57 -3.71 -10.02
C ARG A 207 5.56 -3.74 -11.13
N PHE A 208 5.44 -2.63 -11.85
CA PHE A 208 4.52 -2.48 -12.96
C PHE A 208 5.14 -1.64 -14.08
N HIS A 209 4.53 -1.69 -15.25
CA HIS A 209 4.81 -0.76 -16.34
C HIS A 209 3.49 -0.25 -16.92
N VAL A 210 3.54 0.90 -17.56
CA VAL A 210 2.41 1.49 -18.28
C VAL A 210 2.38 0.93 -19.69
N VAL A 211 1.23 0.38 -20.11
CA VAL A 211 1.04 -0.23 -21.43
C VAL A 211 0.68 0.81 -22.48
#